data_1f1387caebfe1a5efff007b6bb5ae725
#
_entry.id   1f1387caebfe1a5efff007b6bb5ae725
#
_cell.length_a   1.000
_cell.length_b   1.000
_cell.length_c   1.000
_cell.angle_alpha   90.00
_cell.angle_beta   90.00
_cell.angle_gamma   90.00
#
_symmetry.space_group_name_H-M   'P 1'
#
loop_
_entity.id
_entity.type
_entity.pdbx_description
1 polymer ?
#
loop_
_entity_poly.entity_id
_entity_poly.type
_entity_poly.pdbx_seq_one_letter_code
_entity_poly.pdbx_strand_id
1 'polypeptide(L)'
;MANLLGIECGATRTVALFEQTDAVKRAEFGPANIRLLSDRQLAAHLRKIAKAIDLPEAVTIGMAGARTTADKKRLQKAAVKVWPKASHIHATNDLETALAADTQRKPLDRVLVLSGTGSCCFGQAPDGTTAKLGGWGHILGDKGSGYEIGLRALKACVFYLDRDGTWSALGQRILQRLQLNSPDQLIDWVAGAAKPEIADLAREVFAAHARRDKIAADILDGAASTLAKDACACARKLAGKTKPVRFLLAGSVLLKQPKFAAKVAKSIRSRRPGSQVVPLNNESATGALELARRLAKRPSSDKVTTPLGQAPAIPVPELAQLGQAPTEQRHPRSMNLDRLPLGQAIVLFLDEDSRIPAAIKAEKNKLLRVVRWVVDAFKNGGRLFYSGAGTSGRLGVLDASECPPTFRADPEQVQGIIAGGFPAICQAVEGAEDNAEAGAEAVRF
;
A
#
# COMPACT_ATOMS: atom_id res chain seq x y z
N MET A 1 -7.63 22.02 31.31
CA MET A 1 -7.35 20.72 30.66
C MET A 1 -7.66 20.84 29.19
N ALA A 2 -6.84 20.23 28.33
CA ALA A 2 -6.97 20.36 26.88
C ALA A 2 -8.14 19.53 26.36
N ASN A 3 -8.95 20.05 25.46
CA ASN A 3 -9.96 19.31 24.71
C ASN A 3 -9.26 18.55 23.59
N LEU A 4 -9.33 17.22 23.58
CA LEU A 4 -8.59 16.36 22.66
C LEU A 4 -9.53 15.56 21.76
N LEU A 5 -9.16 15.44 20.48
CA LEU A 5 -9.93 14.69 19.49
C LEU A 5 -9.05 13.67 18.77
N GLY A 6 -9.40 12.41 18.92
CA GLY A 6 -8.83 11.30 18.17
C GLY A 6 -9.84 10.75 17.17
N ILE A 7 -9.48 10.71 15.88
CA ILE A 7 -10.35 10.22 14.80
C ILE A 7 -9.65 9.07 14.08
N GLU A 8 -10.34 7.96 13.93
CA GLU A 8 -9.93 6.85 13.08
C GLU A 8 -10.97 6.67 11.96
N CYS A 9 -10.53 6.89 10.73
CA CYS A 9 -11.35 6.75 9.52
C CYS A 9 -11.01 5.43 8.83
N GLY A 10 -11.86 4.43 9.01
CA GLY A 10 -11.73 3.11 8.40
C GLY A 10 -12.56 2.95 7.13
N ALA A 11 -12.32 1.85 6.41
CA ALA A 11 -13.04 1.52 5.17
C ALA A 11 -14.53 1.17 5.39
N THR A 12 -14.93 0.85 6.63
CA THR A 12 -16.30 0.47 6.98
C THR A 12 -17.01 1.51 7.86
N ARG A 13 -16.27 2.22 8.67
CA ARG A 13 -16.80 3.27 9.58
C ARG A 13 -15.70 4.23 9.99
N THR A 14 -16.07 5.38 10.50
CA THR A 14 -15.21 6.34 11.19
C THR A 14 -15.59 6.38 12.66
N VAL A 15 -14.61 6.33 13.55
CA VAL A 15 -14.81 6.48 15.00
C VAL A 15 -14.07 7.74 15.47
N ALA A 16 -14.77 8.60 16.19
CA ALA A 16 -14.19 9.79 16.84
C ALA A 16 -14.33 9.65 18.36
N LEU A 17 -13.23 9.86 19.06
CA LEU A 17 -13.15 9.94 20.52
C LEU A 17 -12.79 11.36 20.91
N PHE A 18 -13.66 12.00 21.68
CA PHE A 18 -13.46 13.34 22.19
C PHE A 18 -13.31 13.31 23.71
N GLU A 19 -12.17 13.78 24.19
CA GLU A 19 -11.85 13.86 25.61
C GLU A 19 -11.96 15.31 26.10
N GLN A 20 -12.76 15.49 27.13
CA GLN A 20 -12.97 16.74 27.81
C GLN A 20 -13.07 16.46 29.31
N THR A 21 -12.22 17.12 30.14
CA THR A 21 -12.26 16.97 31.61
C THR A 21 -12.34 15.51 32.09
N ASP A 22 -11.48 14.64 31.57
CA ASP A 22 -11.39 13.19 31.87
C ASP A 22 -12.57 12.33 31.39
N ALA A 23 -13.61 12.94 30.81
CA ALA A 23 -14.68 12.21 30.16
C ALA A 23 -14.40 12.00 28.67
N VAL A 24 -14.55 10.76 28.17
CA VAL A 24 -14.38 10.44 26.75
C VAL A 24 -15.75 10.18 26.15
N LYS A 25 -16.15 11.05 25.22
CA LYS A 25 -17.33 10.84 24.38
C LYS A 25 -16.93 10.11 23.11
N ARG A 26 -17.74 9.13 22.67
CA ARG A 26 -17.54 8.37 21.45
C ARG A 26 -18.66 8.67 20.45
N ALA A 27 -18.27 8.97 19.21
CA ALA A 27 -19.20 9.15 18.09
C ALA A 27 -18.78 8.29 16.90
N GLU A 28 -19.75 7.83 16.12
CA GLU A 28 -19.54 6.98 14.96
C GLU A 28 -20.15 7.62 13.71
N PHE A 29 -19.39 7.54 12.60
CA PHE A 29 -19.77 8.12 11.31
C PHE A 29 -19.55 7.08 10.19
N GLY A 30 -20.01 7.38 9.00
CA GLY A 30 -19.84 6.52 7.82
C GLY A 30 -18.36 6.27 7.46
N PRO A 31 -18.10 5.38 6.50
CA PRO A 31 -16.75 5.03 6.07
C PRO A 31 -16.03 6.21 5.42
N ALA A 32 -14.70 6.22 5.54
CA ALA A 32 -13.85 7.16 4.83
C ALA A 32 -12.49 6.54 4.48
N ASN A 33 -12.13 6.67 3.20
CA ASN A 33 -10.83 6.28 2.68
C ASN A 33 -10.33 7.41 1.79
N ILE A 34 -9.14 7.94 2.07
CA ILE A 34 -8.64 9.14 1.40
C ILE A 34 -8.50 8.96 -0.12
N ARG A 35 -8.28 7.74 -0.60
CA ARG A 35 -8.12 7.45 -2.03
C ARG A 35 -9.46 7.36 -2.78
N LEU A 36 -10.56 7.19 -2.07
CA LEU A 36 -11.90 7.09 -2.63
C LEU A 36 -12.69 8.40 -2.54
N LEU A 37 -12.17 9.39 -1.80
CA LEU A 37 -12.83 10.66 -1.56
C LEU A 37 -12.18 11.79 -2.36
N SER A 38 -12.98 12.59 -3.05
CA SER A 38 -12.55 13.90 -3.55
C SER A 38 -12.26 14.86 -2.39
N ASP A 39 -11.58 15.99 -2.64
CA ASP A 39 -11.29 16.99 -1.60
C ASP A 39 -12.57 17.57 -1.00
N ARG A 40 -13.60 17.76 -1.81
CA ARG A 40 -14.92 18.23 -1.37
C ARG A 40 -15.58 17.22 -0.42
N GLN A 41 -15.55 15.93 -0.79
CA GLN A 41 -16.11 14.85 0.04
C GLN A 41 -15.32 14.66 1.33
N LEU A 42 -13.99 14.72 1.29
CA LEU A 42 -13.12 14.65 2.47
C LEU A 42 -13.43 15.79 3.44
N ALA A 43 -13.49 17.03 2.95
CA ALA A 43 -13.85 18.19 3.78
C ALA A 43 -15.27 18.08 4.35
N ALA A 44 -16.24 17.58 3.57
CA ALA A 44 -17.61 17.38 4.03
C ALA A 44 -17.69 16.32 5.15
N HIS A 45 -16.95 15.20 5.02
CA HIS A 45 -16.86 14.16 6.02
C HIS A 45 -16.27 14.70 7.35
N LEU A 46 -15.16 15.43 7.29
CA LEU A 46 -14.54 16.03 8.48
C LEU A 46 -15.42 17.10 9.12
N ARG A 47 -16.13 17.93 8.33
CA ARG A 47 -17.11 18.91 8.86
C ARG A 47 -18.28 18.23 9.56
N LYS A 48 -18.74 17.06 9.10
CA LYS A 48 -19.78 16.30 9.78
C LYS A 48 -19.34 15.88 11.18
N ILE A 49 -18.07 15.50 11.33
CA ILE A 49 -17.48 15.15 12.64
C ILE A 49 -17.38 16.41 13.50
N ALA A 50 -16.89 17.53 12.95
CA ALA A 50 -16.70 18.78 13.67
C ALA A 50 -18.03 19.39 14.19
N LYS A 51 -19.15 19.15 13.49
CA LYS A 51 -20.48 19.60 13.97
C LYS A 51 -20.99 18.83 15.17
N ALA A 52 -20.52 17.61 15.38
CA ALA A 52 -20.96 16.72 16.45
C ALA A 52 -20.07 16.83 17.72
N ILE A 53 -19.00 17.63 17.69
CA ILE A 53 -17.96 17.64 18.71
C ILE A 53 -17.54 19.10 18.97
N ASP A 54 -17.36 19.46 20.24
CA ASP A 54 -16.87 20.76 20.66
C ASP A 54 -15.46 21.06 20.11
N LEU A 55 -15.04 22.32 20.15
CA LEU A 55 -13.75 22.75 19.61
C LEU A 55 -12.58 22.08 20.32
N PRO A 56 -11.81 21.21 19.62
CA PRO A 56 -10.64 20.58 20.19
C PRO A 56 -9.41 21.49 20.13
N GLU A 57 -8.53 21.35 21.13
CA GLU A 57 -7.21 21.98 21.15
C GLU A 57 -6.20 21.18 20.33
N ALA A 58 -6.26 19.84 20.42
CA ALA A 58 -5.43 18.94 19.63
C ALA A 58 -6.28 17.87 18.91
N VAL A 59 -5.98 17.66 17.62
CA VAL A 59 -6.67 16.72 16.74
C VAL A 59 -5.67 15.75 16.14
N THR A 60 -5.93 14.46 16.26
CA THR A 60 -5.22 13.44 15.48
C THR A 60 -6.20 12.67 14.62
N ILE A 61 -5.87 12.51 13.33
CA ILE A 61 -6.70 11.80 12.36
C ILE A 61 -5.87 10.70 11.70
N GLY A 62 -6.22 9.45 11.97
CA GLY A 62 -5.75 8.30 11.20
C GLY A 62 -6.77 7.94 10.12
N MET A 63 -6.33 7.83 8.88
CA MET A 63 -7.26 7.55 7.78
C MET A 63 -6.76 6.40 6.90
N ALA A 64 -7.67 5.45 6.63
CA ALA A 64 -7.43 4.38 5.69
C ALA A 64 -7.04 4.93 4.31
N GLY A 65 -6.06 4.29 3.68
CA GLY A 65 -5.55 4.71 2.38
C GLY A 65 -4.52 5.83 2.40
N ALA A 66 -4.25 6.49 3.53
CA ALA A 66 -3.20 7.50 3.66
C ALA A 66 -1.81 6.85 3.68
N ARG A 67 -1.30 6.47 2.51
CA ARG A 67 -0.06 5.70 2.35
C ARG A 67 1.17 6.56 2.16
N THR A 68 1.01 7.69 1.46
CA THR A 68 2.11 8.57 1.06
C THR A 68 2.13 9.84 1.90
N THR A 69 3.26 10.54 1.88
CA THR A 69 3.37 11.89 2.45
C THR A 69 2.37 12.86 1.84
N ALA A 70 2.10 12.72 0.54
CA ALA A 70 1.10 13.53 -0.15
C ALA A 70 -0.32 13.29 0.38
N ASP A 71 -0.69 12.02 0.63
CA ASP A 71 -1.98 11.67 1.25
C ASP A 71 -2.12 12.30 2.64
N LYS A 72 -1.07 12.17 3.48
CA LYS A 72 -1.05 12.76 4.82
C LYS A 72 -1.14 14.29 4.78
N LYS A 73 -0.40 14.95 3.87
CA LYS A 73 -0.47 16.40 3.64
C LYS A 73 -1.87 16.82 3.18
N ARG A 74 -2.51 16.07 2.29
CA ARG A 74 -3.87 16.32 1.82
C ARG A 74 -4.87 16.26 2.97
N LEU A 75 -4.78 15.23 3.82
CA LEU A 75 -5.60 15.07 5.01
C LEU A 75 -5.37 16.21 6.00
N GLN A 76 -4.11 16.58 6.24
CA GLN A 76 -3.70 17.69 7.10
C GLN A 76 -4.31 19.02 6.63
N LYS A 77 -4.20 19.33 5.32
CA LYS A 77 -4.79 20.56 4.75
C LYS A 77 -6.31 20.62 4.93
N ALA A 78 -6.99 19.48 4.75
CA ALA A 78 -8.44 19.41 4.96
C ALA A 78 -8.81 19.60 6.44
N ALA A 79 -8.05 19.00 7.36
CA ALA A 79 -8.27 19.09 8.79
C ALA A 79 -8.05 20.53 9.31
N VAL A 80 -6.99 21.21 8.90
CA VAL A 80 -6.72 22.63 9.27
C VAL A 80 -7.87 23.56 8.86
N LYS A 81 -8.48 23.33 7.69
CA LYS A 81 -9.65 24.10 7.25
C LYS A 81 -10.90 23.85 8.09
N VAL A 82 -11.02 22.67 8.70
CA VAL A 82 -12.18 22.28 9.51
C VAL A 82 -12.02 22.69 10.97
N TRP A 83 -10.81 22.60 11.51
CA TRP A 83 -10.47 22.99 12.89
C TRP A 83 -9.41 24.11 12.92
N PRO A 84 -9.74 25.34 12.43
CA PRO A 84 -8.75 26.42 12.31
C PRO A 84 -8.27 26.96 13.67
N LYS A 85 -9.01 26.68 14.75
CA LYS A 85 -8.67 27.09 16.12
C LYS A 85 -7.90 26.02 16.91
N ALA A 86 -7.72 24.81 16.36
CA ALA A 86 -6.94 23.78 17.01
C ALA A 86 -5.45 24.15 17.00
N SER A 87 -4.81 24.12 18.16
CA SER A 87 -3.39 24.44 18.30
C SER A 87 -2.49 23.38 17.65
N HIS A 88 -2.96 22.12 17.64
CA HIS A 88 -2.21 20.98 17.10
C HIS A 88 -3.10 20.10 16.27
N ILE A 89 -2.70 19.85 15.02
CA ILE A 89 -3.39 18.91 14.12
C ILE A 89 -2.35 17.93 13.55
N HIS A 90 -2.61 16.64 13.72
CA HIS A 90 -1.78 15.56 13.18
C HIS A 90 -2.60 14.63 12.29
N ALA A 91 -2.17 14.49 11.04
CA ALA A 91 -2.77 13.59 10.07
C ALA A 91 -1.85 12.41 9.79
N THR A 92 -2.37 11.20 9.94
CA THR A 92 -1.62 9.98 9.77
C THR A 92 -2.45 8.88 9.12
N ASN A 93 -1.95 7.65 9.07
CA ASN A 93 -2.67 6.48 8.57
C ASN A 93 -3.32 5.68 9.71
N ASP A 94 -4.22 4.80 9.34
CA ASP A 94 -4.94 3.88 10.22
C ASP A 94 -4.01 2.87 10.96
N LEU A 95 -2.85 2.55 10.41
CA LEU A 95 -1.90 1.62 11.03
C LEU A 95 -1.13 2.28 12.18
N GLU A 96 -0.78 3.55 12.03
CA GLU A 96 -0.10 4.30 13.09
C GLU A 96 -1.05 4.51 14.29
N THR A 97 -2.31 4.85 14.03
CA THR A 97 -3.31 4.96 15.10
C THR A 97 -3.60 3.62 15.76
N ALA A 98 -3.70 2.53 14.98
CA ALA A 98 -3.85 1.19 15.54
C ALA A 98 -2.65 0.81 16.43
N LEU A 99 -1.43 1.07 15.98
CA LEU A 99 -0.23 0.79 16.78
C LEU A 99 -0.15 1.64 18.06
N ALA A 100 -0.60 2.90 18.00
CA ALA A 100 -0.65 3.80 19.14
C ALA A 100 -1.73 3.42 20.18
N ALA A 101 -2.69 2.57 19.83
CA ALA A 101 -3.69 2.04 20.75
C ALA A 101 -3.11 1.03 21.78
N ASP A 102 -1.87 0.58 21.58
CA ASP A 102 -1.13 -0.15 22.61
C ASP A 102 -0.61 0.83 23.67
N THR A 103 -1.24 0.83 24.82
CA THR A 103 -0.96 1.76 25.92
C THR A 103 0.23 1.36 26.79
N GLN A 104 1.00 0.35 26.41
CA GLN A 104 2.18 -0.04 27.15
C GLN A 104 3.23 1.07 27.16
N ARG A 105 3.68 1.46 28.37
CA ARG A 105 4.59 2.61 28.57
C ARG A 105 6.06 2.30 28.30
N LYS A 106 6.46 1.02 28.24
CA LYS A 106 7.88 0.67 27.99
C LYS A 106 8.24 1.00 26.52
N PRO A 107 9.37 1.68 26.26
CA PRO A 107 9.84 1.95 24.92
C PRO A 107 10.37 0.64 24.29
N LEU A 108 9.53 -0.02 23.52
CA LEU A 108 9.87 -1.25 22.80
C LEU A 108 9.58 -1.07 21.30
N ASP A 109 10.36 -1.75 20.49
CA ASP A 109 10.01 -1.94 19.09
C ASP A 109 8.68 -2.71 19.01
N ARG A 110 7.71 -2.18 18.29
CA ARG A 110 6.36 -2.73 18.18
C ARG A 110 6.04 -3.05 16.75
N VAL A 111 5.35 -4.14 16.50
CA VAL A 111 4.86 -4.55 15.18
C VAL A 111 3.39 -4.92 15.29
N LEU A 112 2.55 -4.17 14.59
CA LEU A 112 1.15 -4.50 14.34
C LEU A 112 1.09 -5.59 13.28
N VAL A 113 0.40 -6.68 13.57
CA VAL A 113 0.07 -7.77 12.64
C VAL A 113 -1.42 -7.69 12.39
N LEU A 114 -1.80 -7.09 11.28
CA LEU A 114 -3.21 -6.89 10.92
C LEU A 114 -3.68 -8.00 9.99
N SER A 115 -4.75 -8.68 10.37
CA SER A 115 -5.49 -9.60 9.50
C SER A 115 -7.01 -9.45 9.71
N GLY A 116 -7.65 -8.89 8.71
CA GLY A 116 -9.08 -8.70 8.55
C GLY A 116 -9.49 -9.06 7.13
N THR A 117 -10.26 -8.21 6.45
CA THR A 117 -10.54 -8.36 5.00
C THR A 117 -9.26 -8.35 4.16
N GLY A 118 -8.27 -7.54 4.53
CA GLY A 118 -6.90 -7.56 4.01
C GLY A 118 -5.91 -7.83 5.13
N SER A 119 -4.59 -7.82 4.81
CA SER A 119 -3.54 -7.99 5.79
C SER A 119 -2.33 -7.12 5.54
N CYS A 120 -1.65 -6.73 6.60
CA CYS A 120 -0.32 -6.12 6.54
C CYS A 120 0.36 -6.16 7.90
N CYS A 121 1.68 -5.96 7.91
CA CYS A 121 2.46 -5.73 9.13
C CYS A 121 3.02 -4.31 9.10
N PHE A 122 2.92 -3.60 10.22
CA PHE A 122 3.46 -2.25 10.37
C PHE A 122 4.19 -2.14 11.69
N GLY A 123 5.44 -1.73 11.65
CA GLY A 123 6.29 -1.62 12.82
C GLY A 123 6.76 -0.20 13.08
N GLN A 124 6.99 0.12 14.36
CA GLN A 124 7.57 1.38 14.79
C GLN A 124 8.51 1.15 15.97
N ALA A 125 9.71 1.71 15.87
CA ALA A 125 10.70 1.78 16.93
C ALA A 125 10.47 3.01 17.83
N PRO A 126 11.06 3.04 19.03
CA PRO A 126 10.95 4.17 19.95
C PRO A 126 11.48 5.50 19.41
N ASP A 127 12.45 5.46 18.50
CA ASP A 127 13.03 6.63 17.80
C ASP A 127 12.13 7.18 16.68
N GLY A 128 11.00 6.52 16.41
CA GLY A 128 10.08 6.91 15.35
C GLY A 128 10.32 6.20 14.01
N THR A 129 11.41 5.45 13.86
CA THR A 129 11.68 4.64 12.66
C THR A 129 10.53 3.67 12.41
N THR A 130 10.09 3.55 11.17
CA THR A 130 8.97 2.70 10.80
C THR A 130 9.37 1.65 9.76
N ALA A 131 8.70 0.51 9.80
CA ALA A 131 8.81 -0.53 8.79
C ALA A 131 7.42 -1.03 8.41
N LYS A 132 7.23 -1.38 7.14
CA LYS A 132 5.97 -1.94 6.64
C LYS A 132 6.24 -3.15 5.76
N LEU A 133 5.36 -4.16 5.87
CA LEU A 133 5.34 -5.31 4.98
C LEU A 133 3.89 -5.66 4.62
N GLY A 134 3.61 -5.89 3.35
CA GLY A 134 2.26 -6.12 2.85
C GLY A 134 1.43 -4.84 2.69
N GLY A 135 0.10 -5.00 2.61
CA GLY A 135 -0.82 -3.89 2.33
C GLY A 135 -0.81 -3.43 0.86
N TRP A 136 -0.47 -4.32 -0.07
CA TRP A 136 -0.48 -4.07 -1.53
C TRP A 136 -1.84 -4.33 -2.18
N GLY A 137 -2.87 -4.64 -1.37
CA GLY A 137 -4.18 -5.03 -1.87
C GLY A 137 -4.28 -6.53 -2.14
N HIS A 138 -5.49 -6.95 -2.51
CA HIS A 138 -5.84 -8.37 -2.55
C HIS A 138 -5.26 -9.15 -3.74
N ILE A 139 -4.88 -8.47 -4.82
CA ILE A 139 -4.28 -9.10 -6.00
C ILE A 139 -2.79 -9.38 -5.76
N LEU A 140 -2.05 -8.40 -5.21
CA LEU A 140 -0.60 -8.48 -5.05
C LEU A 140 -0.16 -8.88 -3.64
N GLY A 141 -1.07 -8.88 -2.67
CA GLY A 141 -0.75 -9.05 -1.26
C GLY A 141 -1.87 -9.70 -0.46
N ASP A 142 -2.13 -9.13 0.73
CA ASP A 142 -3.16 -9.56 1.69
C ASP A 142 -3.03 -11.03 2.14
N LYS A 143 -1.81 -11.56 2.16
CA LYS A 143 -1.53 -12.94 2.54
C LYS A 143 -1.93 -13.22 4.00
N GLY A 144 -2.69 -14.29 4.21
CA GLY A 144 -3.24 -14.66 5.52
C GLY A 144 -4.41 -13.80 5.98
N SER A 145 -5.01 -12.99 5.08
CA SER A 145 -6.26 -12.26 5.32
C SER A 145 -7.49 -13.15 5.13
N GLY A 146 -8.64 -12.64 5.55
CA GLY A 146 -9.93 -13.28 5.24
C GLY A 146 -10.14 -13.47 3.75
N TYR A 147 -9.77 -12.48 2.94
CA TYR A 147 -9.86 -12.58 1.49
C TYR A 147 -9.02 -13.75 0.94
N GLU A 148 -7.74 -13.84 1.32
CA GLU A 148 -6.88 -14.94 0.85
C GLU A 148 -7.37 -16.30 1.35
N ILE A 149 -7.81 -16.38 2.61
CA ILE A 149 -8.37 -17.62 3.18
C ILE A 149 -9.61 -18.07 2.38
N GLY A 150 -10.55 -17.15 2.10
CA GLY A 150 -11.74 -17.43 1.31
C GLY A 150 -11.43 -17.82 -0.14
N LEU A 151 -10.51 -17.09 -0.78
CA LEU A 151 -10.08 -17.38 -2.15
C LEU A 151 -9.37 -18.75 -2.25
N ARG A 152 -8.53 -19.08 -1.28
CA ARG A 152 -7.88 -20.41 -1.21
C ARG A 152 -8.89 -21.53 -1.03
N ALA A 153 -9.96 -21.29 -0.25
CA ALA A 153 -11.03 -22.27 -0.09
C ALA A 153 -11.74 -22.54 -1.41
N LEU A 154 -12.12 -21.50 -2.14
CA LEU A 154 -12.73 -21.65 -3.47
C LEU A 154 -11.82 -22.44 -4.42
N LYS A 155 -10.53 -22.02 -4.52
CA LYS A 155 -9.55 -22.71 -5.38
C LYS A 155 -9.33 -24.17 -4.97
N ALA A 156 -9.28 -24.49 -3.68
CA ALA A 156 -9.09 -25.85 -3.21
C ALA A 156 -10.30 -26.72 -3.52
N CYS A 157 -11.54 -26.19 -3.34
CA CYS A 157 -12.75 -26.95 -3.65
C CYS A 157 -12.84 -27.29 -5.15
N VAL A 158 -12.55 -26.34 -6.02
CA VAL A 158 -12.53 -26.55 -7.48
C VAL A 158 -11.40 -27.53 -7.85
N PHE A 159 -10.21 -27.39 -7.28
CA PHE A 159 -9.08 -28.30 -7.55
C PHE A 159 -9.42 -29.76 -7.26
N TYR A 160 -10.08 -30.05 -6.13
CA TYR A 160 -10.48 -31.43 -5.80
C TYR A 160 -11.62 -31.94 -6.68
N LEU A 161 -12.54 -31.07 -7.10
CA LEU A 161 -13.59 -31.42 -8.06
C LEU A 161 -12.99 -31.82 -9.40
N ASP A 162 -12.10 -30.97 -9.95
CA ASP A 162 -11.48 -31.21 -11.26
C ASP A 162 -10.59 -32.46 -11.29
N ARG A 163 -9.85 -32.68 -10.21
CA ARG A 163 -8.88 -33.76 -10.15
C ARG A 163 -9.47 -35.12 -9.76
N ASP A 164 -10.32 -35.10 -8.75
CA ASP A 164 -10.80 -36.32 -8.09
C ASP A 164 -12.31 -36.55 -8.28
N GLY A 165 -13.00 -35.66 -9.02
CA GLY A 165 -14.46 -35.68 -9.19
C GLY A 165 -15.24 -35.48 -7.89
N THR A 166 -14.58 -35.04 -6.80
CA THR A 166 -15.16 -35.00 -5.48
C THR A 166 -15.43 -33.55 -5.03
N TRP A 167 -16.70 -33.24 -4.76
CA TRP A 167 -17.07 -31.97 -4.14
C TRP A 167 -16.91 -32.08 -2.61
N SER A 168 -15.99 -31.29 -2.06
CA SER A 168 -15.60 -31.38 -0.65
C SER A 168 -16.69 -30.90 0.32
N ALA A 169 -16.64 -31.34 1.58
CA ALA A 169 -17.52 -30.84 2.64
C ALA A 169 -17.39 -29.34 2.84
N LEU A 170 -16.17 -28.78 2.72
CA LEU A 170 -15.95 -27.32 2.73
C LEU A 170 -16.66 -26.66 1.52
N GLY A 171 -16.57 -27.24 0.34
CA GLY A 171 -17.26 -26.76 -0.85
C GLY A 171 -18.78 -26.73 -0.69
N GLN A 172 -19.35 -27.79 -0.13
CA GLN A 172 -20.80 -27.86 0.16
C GLN A 172 -21.23 -26.74 1.12
N ARG A 173 -20.45 -26.43 2.14
CA ARG A 173 -20.73 -25.33 3.06
C ARG A 173 -20.66 -23.97 2.37
N ILE A 174 -19.71 -23.79 1.45
CA ILE A 174 -19.59 -22.57 0.66
C ILE A 174 -20.81 -22.38 -0.24
N LEU A 175 -21.25 -23.41 -0.98
CA LEU A 175 -22.46 -23.32 -1.80
C LEU A 175 -23.70 -22.99 -0.95
N GLN A 176 -23.86 -23.64 0.20
CA GLN A 176 -24.97 -23.33 1.13
C GLN A 176 -24.92 -21.87 1.61
N ARG A 177 -23.73 -21.36 1.98
CA ARG A 177 -23.56 -19.97 2.41
C ARG A 177 -23.92 -18.98 1.31
N LEU A 178 -23.60 -19.31 0.06
CA LEU A 178 -23.83 -18.47 -1.10
C LEU A 178 -25.21 -18.69 -1.73
N GLN A 179 -26.00 -19.66 -1.22
CA GLN A 179 -27.27 -20.07 -1.77
C GLN A 179 -27.18 -20.54 -3.24
N LEU A 180 -26.07 -21.21 -3.58
CA LEU A 180 -25.81 -21.78 -4.87
C LEU A 180 -26.17 -23.29 -4.87
N ASN A 181 -26.68 -23.78 -6.00
CA ASN A 181 -27.16 -25.16 -6.14
C ASN A 181 -26.11 -26.11 -6.74
N SER A 182 -25.13 -25.56 -7.48
CA SER A 182 -24.07 -26.35 -8.12
C SER A 182 -22.75 -25.62 -8.11
N PRO A 183 -21.60 -26.35 -8.19
CA PRO A 183 -20.26 -25.75 -8.28
C PRO A 183 -20.09 -24.78 -9.45
N ASP A 184 -20.71 -25.06 -10.61
CA ASP A 184 -20.57 -24.22 -11.81
C ASP A 184 -21.05 -22.77 -11.58
N GLN A 185 -22.05 -22.57 -10.73
CA GLN A 185 -22.54 -21.24 -10.37
C GLN A 185 -21.50 -20.37 -9.63
N LEU A 186 -20.43 -20.98 -9.12
CA LEU A 186 -19.31 -20.23 -8.54
C LEU A 186 -18.58 -19.35 -9.56
N ILE A 187 -18.62 -19.70 -10.85
CA ILE A 187 -17.94 -18.92 -11.91
C ILE A 187 -18.55 -17.52 -11.97
N ASP A 188 -19.87 -17.44 -12.11
CA ASP A 188 -20.58 -16.18 -12.20
C ASP A 188 -20.54 -15.40 -10.88
N TRP A 189 -20.68 -16.14 -9.75
CA TRP A 189 -20.60 -15.50 -8.44
C TRP A 189 -19.22 -14.85 -8.21
N VAL A 190 -18.12 -15.54 -8.48
CA VAL A 190 -16.75 -15.02 -8.28
C VAL A 190 -16.47 -13.85 -9.22
N ALA A 191 -16.98 -13.90 -10.46
CA ALA A 191 -16.81 -12.81 -11.43
C ALA A 191 -17.44 -11.50 -10.96
N GLY A 192 -18.54 -11.56 -10.20
CA GLY A 192 -19.22 -10.39 -9.65
C GLY A 192 -18.88 -10.05 -8.20
N ALA A 193 -18.21 -10.95 -7.47
CA ALA A 193 -18.01 -10.82 -6.03
C ALA A 193 -17.03 -9.70 -5.66
N ALA A 194 -17.45 -8.84 -4.74
CA ALA A 194 -16.57 -7.84 -4.16
C ALA A 194 -15.60 -8.48 -3.14
N LYS A 195 -14.45 -7.81 -2.92
CA LYS A 195 -13.43 -8.28 -1.96
C LYS A 195 -13.98 -8.67 -0.58
N PRO A 196 -14.91 -7.93 0.06
CA PRO A 196 -15.47 -8.31 1.35
C PRO A 196 -16.28 -9.61 1.32
N GLU A 197 -16.95 -9.90 0.21
CA GLU A 197 -17.79 -11.11 0.05
C GLU A 197 -16.91 -12.36 0.00
N ILE A 198 -15.82 -12.32 -0.76
CA ILE A 198 -14.83 -13.41 -0.78
C ILE A 198 -14.20 -13.57 0.60
N ALA A 199 -13.88 -12.45 1.29
CA ALA A 199 -13.30 -12.49 2.64
C ALA A 199 -14.25 -13.10 3.68
N ASP A 200 -15.57 -12.96 3.53
CA ASP A 200 -16.56 -13.53 4.43
C ASP A 200 -16.59 -15.07 4.38
N LEU A 201 -16.19 -15.68 3.26
CA LEU A 201 -16.05 -17.13 3.11
C LEU A 201 -15.02 -17.73 4.09
N ALA A 202 -14.08 -16.93 4.60
CA ALA A 202 -13.16 -17.38 5.65
C ALA A 202 -13.90 -17.93 6.86
N ARG A 203 -15.12 -17.47 7.16
CA ARG A 203 -15.93 -18.01 8.25
C ARG A 203 -16.26 -19.49 8.05
N GLU A 204 -16.54 -19.88 6.81
CA GLU A 204 -16.84 -21.28 6.49
C GLU A 204 -15.59 -22.16 6.61
N VAL A 205 -14.39 -21.60 6.29
CA VAL A 205 -13.13 -22.29 6.50
C VAL A 205 -12.87 -22.53 7.99
N PHE A 206 -13.07 -21.52 8.84
CA PHE A 206 -12.93 -21.70 10.29
C PHE A 206 -13.96 -22.68 10.86
N ALA A 207 -15.20 -22.65 10.38
CA ALA A 207 -16.24 -23.59 10.81
C ALA A 207 -15.96 -25.04 10.36
N ALA A 208 -15.44 -25.22 9.14
CA ALA A 208 -15.00 -26.52 8.64
C ALA A 208 -13.78 -27.04 9.45
N HIS A 209 -12.80 -26.19 9.73
CA HIS A 209 -11.64 -26.55 10.56
C HIS A 209 -12.06 -27.02 11.96
N ALA A 210 -13.06 -26.38 12.57
CA ALA A 210 -13.59 -26.82 13.88
C ALA A 210 -14.17 -28.25 13.83
N ARG A 211 -14.59 -28.69 12.62
CA ARG A 211 -15.07 -30.07 12.34
C ARG A 211 -13.97 -31.00 11.82
N ARG A 212 -12.70 -30.63 11.97
CA ARG A 212 -11.50 -31.40 11.54
C ARG A 212 -11.39 -31.60 10.04
N ASP A 213 -11.94 -30.69 9.22
CA ASP A 213 -11.75 -30.69 7.77
C ASP A 213 -10.28 -30.45 7.43
N LYS A 214 -9.69 -31.34 6.63
CA LYS A 214 -8.24 -31.30 6.30
C LYS A 214 -7.90 -30.15 5.38
N ILE A 215 -8.77 -29.83 4.41
CA ILE A 215 -8.57 -28.73 3.45
C ILE A 215 -8.54 -27.39 4.23
N ALA A 216 -9.52 -27.21 5.12
CA ALA A 216 -9.57 -26.03 5.98
C ALA A 216 -8.36 -25.93 6.90
N ALA A 217 -7.87 -27.04 7.44
CA ALA A 217 -6.67 -27.06 8.28
C ALA A 217 -5.44 -26.59 7.51
N ASP A 218 -5.22 -27.11 6.30
CA ASP A 218 -4.10 -26.76 5.43
C ASP A 218 -4.09 -25.28 5.04
N ILE A 219 -5.26 -24.76 4.68
CA ILE A 219 -5.45 -23.33 4.36
C ILE A 219 -5.07 -22.45 5.55
N LEU A 220 -5.57 -22.77 6.75
CA LEU A 220 -5.31 -21.98 7.95
C LEU A 220 -3.86 -22.12 8.43
N ASP A 221 -3.22 -23.27 8.26
CA ASP A 221 -1.82 -23.51 8.59
C ASP A 221 -0.91 -22.67 7.68
N GLY A 222 -1.18 -22.67 6.38
CA GLY A 222 -0.50 -21.82 5.42
C GLY A 222 -0.67 -20.33 5.72
N ALA A 223 -1.88 -19.89 6.02
CA ALA A 223 -2.19 -18.51 6.38
C ALA A 223 -1.46 -18.06 7.65
N ALA A 224 -1.49 -18.88 8.71
CA ALA A 224 -0.80 -18.58 9.98
C ALA A 224 0.72 -18.51 9.81
N SER A 225 1.31 -19.45 9.03
CA SER A 225 2.74 -19.44 8.73
C SER A 225 3.16 -18.19 7.97
N THR A 226 2.36 -17.77 6.98
CA THR A 226 2.65 -16.58 6.17
C THR A 226 2.58 -15.31 7.00
N LEU A 227 1.51 -15.12 7.79
CA LEU A 227 1.40 -13.97 8.69
C LEU A 227 2.59 -13.88 9.66
N ALA A 228 3.02 -15.02 10.22
CA ALA A 228 4.15 -15.05 11.13
C ALA A 228 5.48 -14.72 10.43
N LYS A 229 5.69 -15.21 9.19
CA LYS A 229 6.86 -14.87 8.36
C LYS A 229 6.90 -13.37 8.08
N ASP A 230 5.78 -12.79 7.67
CA ASP A 230 5.67 -11.38 7.33
C ASP A 230 5.86 -10.49 8.58
N ALA A 231 5.28 -10.87 9.71
CA ALA A 231 5.48 -10.18 10.98
C ALA A 231 6.96 -10.17 11.40
N CYS A 232 7.64 -11.32 11.33
CA CYS A 232 9.06 -11.42 11.65
C CYS A 232 9.95 -10.69 10.64
N ALA A 233 9.58 -10.66 9.37
CA ALA A 233 10.30 -9.88 8.35
C ALA A 233 10.15 -8.38 8.57
N CYS A 234 8.95 -7.90 8.94
CA CYS A 234 8.73 -6.50 9.35
C CYS A 234 9.58 -6.14 10.58
N ALA A 235 9.57 -7.00 11.60
CA ALA A 235 10.39 -6.82 12.80
C ALA A 235 11.90 -6.81 12.49
N ARG A 236 12.35 -7.57 11.50
CA ARG A 236 13.76 -7.61 11.09
C ARG A 236 14.21 -6.28 10.48
N LYS A 237 13.36 -5.67 9.66
CA LYS A 237 13.61 -4.35 9.07
C LYS A 237 13.71 -3.25 10.14
N LEU A 238 12.98 -3.41 11.23
CA LEU A 238 12.89 -2.42 12.30
C LEU A 238 13.99 -2.59 13.37
N ALA A 239 14.22 -3.83 13.80
CA ALA A 239 14.96 -4.16 15.02
C ALA A 239 16.07 -5.21 14.80
N GLY A 240 16.48 -5.45 13.55
CA GLY A 240 17.47 -6.47 13.22
C GLY A 240 16.96 -7.90 13.46
N LYS A 241 17.87 -8.88 13.51
CA LYS A 241 17.49 -10.32 13.55
C LYS A 241 17.09 -10.83 14.94
N THR A 242 17.69 -10.34 16.03
CA THR A 242 17.66 -10.97 17.36
C THR A 242 16.93 -10.18 18.44
N LYS A 243 16.83 -8.85 18.30
CA LYS A 243 16.23 -8.00 19.33
C LYS A 243 14.75 -8.36 19.56
N PRO A 244 14.30 -8.63 20.80
CA PRO A 244 12.90 -8.88 21.09
C PRO A 244 11.99 -7.73 20.66
N VAL A 245 10.80 -8.07 20.17
CA VAL A 245 9.81 -7.11 19.67
C VAL A 245 8.46 -7.44 20.27
N ARG A 246 7.63 -6.43 20.46
CA ARG A 246 6.24 -6.60 20.87
C ARG A 246 5.34 -6.64 19.64
N PHE A 247 4.72 -7.79 19.39
CA PHE A 247 3.76 -7.99 18.32
C PHE A 247 2.34 -7.80 18.81
N LEU A 248 1.56 -6.98 18.11
CA LEU A 248 0.17 -6.66 18.40
C LEU A 248 -0.70 -7.30 17.31
N LEU A 249 -1.50 -8.28 17.68
CA LEU A 249 -2.40 -8.95 16.76
C LEU A 249 -3.69 -8.14 16.64
N ALA A 250 -4.06 -7.75 15.43
CA ALA A 250 -5.23 -6.91 15.14
C ALA A 250 -6.02 -7.43 13.94
N GLY A 251 -7.23 -6.91 13.79
CA GLY A 251 -8.14 -7.26 12.70
C GLY A 251 -9.06 -8.43 13.05
N SER A 252 -10.19 -8.48 12.34
CA SER A 252 -11.29 -9.38 12.67
C SER A 252 -10.94 -10.87 12.59
N VAL A 253 -10.02 -11.26 11.71
CA VAL A 253 -9.58 -12.66 11.59
C VAL A 253 -8.79 -13.09 12.82
N LEU A 254 -7.85 -12.26 13.31
CA LEU A 254 -7.05 -12.59 14.48
C LEU A 254 -7.83 -12.42 15.78
N LEU A 255 -8.65 -11.36 15.91
CA LEU A 255 -9.35 -11.09 17.18
C LEU A 255 -10.57 -11.98 17.40
N LYS A 256 -11.27 -12.40 16.33
CA LYS A 256 -12.45 -13.27 16.43
C LYS A 256 -12.13 -14.76 16.39
N GLN A 257 -10.87 -15.13 16.07
CA GLN A 257 -10.44 -16.53 15.93
C GLN A 257 -9.27 -16.82 16.86
N PRO A 258 -9.49 -16.99 18.18
CA PRO A 258 -8.42 -17.08 19.19
C PRO A 258 -7.48 -18.27 18.99
N LYS A 259 -8.00 -19.42 18.51
CA LYS A 259 -7.16 -20.60 18.19
C LYS A 259 -6.21 -20.30 17.03
N PHE A 260 -6.66 -19.58 16.00
CA PHE A 260 -5.84 -19.15 14.88
C PHE A 260 -4.80 -18.10 15.30
N ALA A 261 -5.20 -17.11 16.10
CA ALA A 261 -4.31 -16.13 16.67
C ALA A 261 -3.21 -16.78 17.55
N ALA A 262 -3.56 -17.79 18.35
CA ALA A 262 -2.60 -18.56 19.15
C ALA A 262 -1.60 -19.30 18.24
N LYS A 263 -2.03 -19.86 17.10
CA LYS A 263 -1.17 -20.52 16.11
C LYS A 263 -0.19 -19.52 15.48
N VAL A 264 -0.67 -18.34 15.08
CA VAL A 264 0.18 -17.25 14.58
C VAL A 264 1.18 -16.84 15.66
N ALA A 265 0.74 -16.62 16.88
CA ALA A 265 1.59 -16.25 18.01
C ALA A 265 2.68 -17.29 18.30
N LYS A 266 2.33 -18.58 18.30
CA LYS A 266 3.29 -19.69 18.44
C LYS A 266 4.35 -19.66 17.33
N SER A 267 3.94 -19.46 16.09
CA SER A 267 4.84 -19.39 14.93
C SER A 267 5.76 -18.15 15.00
N ILE A 268 5.28 -17.02 15.49
CA ILE A 268 6.10 -15.81 15.70
C ILE A 268 7.14 -16.07 16.78
N ARG A 269 6.73 -16.61 17.95
CA ARG A 269 7.65 -16.88 19.09
C ARG A 269 8.73 -17.91 18.73
N SER A 270 8.40 -18.93 17.94
CA SER A 270 9.36 -19.91 17.44
C SER A 270 10.43 -19.27 16.54
N ARG A 271 10.05 -18.29 15.71
CA ARG A 271 10.95 -17.60 14.76
C ARG A 271 11.71 -16.45 15.40
N ARG A 272 11.19 -15.90 16.50
CA ARG A 272 11.75 -14.75 17.21
C ARG A 272 11.56 -14.93 18.73
N PRO A 273 12.41 -15.75 19.35
CA PRO A 273 12.36 -16.02 20.79
C PRO A 273 12.46 -14.73 21.62
N GLY A 274 11.86 -14.74 22.81
CA GLY A 274 11.84 -13.59 23.72
C GLY A 274 10.85 -12.47 23.34
N SER A 275 10.21 -12.54 22.17
CA SER A 275 9.22 -11.55 21.76
C SER A 275 7.86 -11.77 22.44
N GLN A 276 7.19 -10.66 22.75
CA GLN A 276 5.83 -10.68 23.25
C GLN A 276 4.84 -10.68 22.07
N VAL A 277 3.79 -11.49 22.15
CA VAL A 277 2.72 -11.51 21.14
C VAL A 277 1.40 -11.44 21.89
N VAL A 278 0.65 -10.35 21.69
CA VAL A 278 -0.58 -10.05 22.42
C VAL A 278 -1.67 -9.56 21.46
N PRO A 279 -2.95 -9.78 21.78
CA PRO A 279 -4.04 -9.17 21.03
C PRO A 279 -4.09 -7.65 21.28
N LEU A 280 -4.44 -6.88 20.26
CA LEU A 280 -4.76 -5.46 20.37
C LEU A 280 -6.26 -5.32 20.64
N ASN A 281 -6.62 -5.15 21.92
CA ASN A 281 -8.02 -5.09 22.32
C ASN A 281 -8.65 -3.69 22.20
N ASN A 282 -7.81 -2.65 22.17
CA ASN A 282 -8.28 -1.27 22.09
C ASN A 282 -8.63 -0.90 20.64
N GLU A 283 -9.68 -0.09 20.43
CA GLU A 283 -10.00 0.49 19.13
C GLU A 283 -8.87 1.41 18.66
N SER A 284 -8.63 1.44 17.33
CA SER A 284 -7.61 2.33 16.74
C SER A 284 -7.88 3.82 17.03
N ALA A 285 -9.13 4.21 17.24
CA ALA A 285 -9.50 5.55 17.68
C ALA A 285 -8.90 5.93 19.05
N THR A 286 -8.72 4.95 19.96
CA THR A 286 -8.01 5.16 21.24
C THR A 286 -6.56 5.56 20.99
N GLY A 287 -5.93 4.95 20.00
CA GLY A 287 -4.57 5.33 19.59
C GLY A 287 -4.51 6.72 18.96
N ALA A 288 -5.51 7.10 18.18
CA ALA A 288 -5.61 8.47 17.66
C ALA A 288 -5.73 9.50 18.81
N LEU A 289 -6.54 9.19 19.82
CA LEU A 289 -6.67 10.02 21.02
C LEU A 289 -5.37 10.10 21.82
N GLU A 290 -4.66 8.96 21.98
CA GLU A 290 -3.36 8.94 22.65
C GLU A 290 -2.30 9.76 21.92
N LEU A 291 -2.31 9.76 20.59
CA LEU A 291 -1.45 10.63 19.80
C LEU A 291 -1.82 12.11 19.99
N ALA A 292 -3.11 12.45 20.08
CA ALA A 292 -3.56 13.81 20.38
C ALA A 292 -3.10 14.26 21.79
N ARG A 293 -3.15 13.37 22.79
CA ARG A 293 -2.62 13.65 24.15
C ARG A 293 -1.12 13.95 24.14
N ARG A 294 -0.35 13.23 23.33
CA ARG A 294 1.11 13.44 23.19
C ARG A 294 1.40 14.78 22.52
N LEU A 295 0.58 15.18 21.56
CA LEU A 295 0.71 16.47 20.88
C LEU A 295 0.42 17.64 21.83
N ALA A 296 -0.63 17.58 22.63
CA ALA A 296 -1.01 18.62 23.57
C ALA A 296 0.02 18.84 24.69
N LYS A 297 0.83 17.82 25.00
CA LYS A 297 1.91 17.94 26.01
C LYS A 297 3.19 18.60 25.48
N ARG A 298 3.30 18.86 24.17
CA ARG A 298 4.43 19.57 23.59
C ARG A 298 4.23 21.08 23.79
N PRO A 299 5.26 21.83 24.22
CA PRO A 299 5.12 23.29 24.35
C PRO A 299 4.76 23.91 23.00
N SER A 300 3.88 24.90 23.02
CA SER A 300 3.31 25.56 21.83
C SER A 300 4.30 26.41 21.00
N SER A 301 5.58 26.50 21.44
CA SER A 301 6.64 27.22 20.72
C SER A 301 7.08 26.53 19.41
N ASP A 302 6.79 25.24 19.28
CA ASP A 302 6.97 24.55 18.03
C ASP A 302 5.65 24.51 17.26
N LYS A 303 5.40 25.52 16.42
CA LYS A 303 4.61 25.32 15.19
C LYS A 303 5.39 24.26 14.39
N VAL A 304 5.30 23.03 14.87
CA VAL A 304 5.87 21.87 14.21
C VAL A 304 4.99 21.57 13.01
N THR A 305 5.27 22.23 11.93
CA THR A 305 5.72 21.47 10.78
C THR A 305 6.81 20.54 11.28
N THR A 306 6.44 19.31 11.75
CA THR A 306 7.42 18.24 11.86
C THR A 306 8.02 18.16 10.47
N PRO A 307 9.31 18.42 10.27
CA PRO A 307 9.94 18.02 9.04
C PRO A 307 9.80 16.50 9.06
N LEU A 308 8.84 15.96 8.34
CA LEU A 308 8.96 14.63 7.79
C LEU A 308 10.37 14.60 7.27
N GLY A 309 11.19 13.65 7.75
CA GLY A 309 12.59 13.59 7.49
C GLY A 309 12.82 14.14 6.09
N GLN A 310 13.55 15.22 6.00
CA GLN A 310 14.01 15.69 4.72
C GLN A 310 14.70 14.47 4.14
N ALA A 311 14.12 13.88 3.13
CA ALA A 311 14.96 13.32 2.10
C ALA A 311 16.04 14.38 1.91
N PRO A 312 17.35 14.03 1.96
CA PRO A 312 18.40 15.02 1.86
C PRO A 312 17.98 15.97 0.75
N ALA A 313 17.97 17.27 1.04
CA ALA A 313 17.61 18.26 0.04
C ALA A 313 18.60 17.99 -1.10
N ILE A 314 18.11 17.35 -2.14
CA ILE A 314 18.82 17.30 -3.40
C ILE A 314 18.96 18.78 -3.74
N PRO A 315 20.18 19.32 -3.90
CA PRO A 315 20.35 20.70 -4.30
C PRO A 315 19.51 20.82 -5.56
N VAL A 316 18.40 21.55 -5.46
CA VAL A 316 17.57 21.86 -6.63
C VAL A 316 18.52 22.61 -7.53
N PRO A 317 18.90 22.07 -8.70
CA PRO A 317 19.66 22.84 -9.68
C PRO A 317 18.92 24.14 -9.83
N GLU A 318 19.59 25.27 -9.78
CA GLU A 318 18.93 26.57 -9.83
C GLU A 318 17.90 26.54 -10.95
N LEU A 319 16.68 26.95 -10.66
CA LEU A 319 15.53 26.95 -11.62
C LEU A 319 15.94 27.52 -13.00
N ALA A 320 16.93 28.41 -13.01
CA ALA A 320 17.56 28.98 -14.19
C ALA A 320 18.31 27.94 -15.05
N GLN A 321 18.88 26.87 -14.47
CA GLN A 321 19.57 25.82 -15.23
C GLN A 321 18.58 24.80 -15.81
N LEU A 322 17.49 24.49 -15.08
CA LEU A 322 16.39 23.65 -15.60
C LEU A 322 15.72 24.28 -16.82
N GLY A 323 15.50 25.59 -16.81
CA GLY A 323 14.94 26.32 -17.95
C GLY A 323 15.82 26.32 -19.22
N GLN A 324 17.08 25.92 -19.13
CA GLN A 324 17.99 25.81 -20.28
C GLN A 324 18.06 24.41 -20.87
N ALA A 325 17.53 23.39 -20.18
CA ALA A 325 17.50 22.03 -20.69
C ALA A 325 16.67 21.93 -21.99
N PRO A 326 17.16 21.24 -23.03
CA PRO A 326 16.44 21.13 -24.30
C PRO A 326 15.02 20.60 -24.17
N THR A 327 14.78 19.72 -23.18
CA THR A 327 13.46 19.13 -22.89
C THR A 327 12.49 20.11 -22.23
N GLU A 328 13.00 21.17 -21.62
CA GLU A 328 12.20 22.19 -20.93
C GLU A 328 11.96 23.44 -21.81
N GLN A 329 12.56 23.48 -23.01
CA GLN A 329 12.34 24.57 -23.96
C GLN A 329 10.94 24.51 -24.57
N ARG A 330 10.28 25.65 -24.59
CA ARG A 330 8.99 25.76 -25.27
C ARG A 330 9.17 25.62 -26.80
N HIS A 331 8.38 24.77 -27.40
CA HIS A 331 8.39 24.60 -28.85
C HIS A 331 7.85 25.87 -29.54
N PRO A 332 8.60 26.50 -30.48
CA PRO A 332 8.22 27.81 -31.08
C PRO A 332 6.85 27.83 -31.73
N ARG A 333 6.44 26.74 -32.37
CA ARG A 333 5.14 26.63 -33.07
C ARG A 333 3.98 26.33 -32.12
N SER A 334 4.22 25.92 -30.85
CA SER A 334 3.18 25.56 -29.89
C SER A 334 2.97 26.61 -28.77
N MET A 335 3.50 27.81 -28.95
CA MET A 335 3.41 28.88 -27.92
C MET A 335 1.97 29.28 -27.57
N ASN A 336 1.03 29.13 -28.50
CA ASN A 336 -0.40 29.45 -28.33
C ASN A 336 -1.27 28.21 -28.55
N LEU A 337 -0.78 27.03 -28.19
CA LEU A 337 -1.48 25.75 -28.42
C LEU A 337 -2.88 25.71 -27.78
N ASP A 338 -3.03 26.32 -26.60
CA ASP A 338 -4.28 26.46 -25.84
C ASP A 338 -5.33 27.34 -26.53
N ARG A 339 -4.93 28.15 -27.52
CA ARG A 339 -5.79 29.09 -28.28
C ARG A 339 -6.04 28.65 -29.71
N LEU A 340 -5.34 27.59 -30.17
CA LEU A 340 -5.53 27.10 -31.52
C LEU A 340 -6.87 26.35 -31.67
N PRO A 341 -7.57 26.51 -32.80
CA PRO A 341 -8.66 25.60 -33.14
C PRO A 341 -8.17 24.14 -33.10
N LEU A 342 -9.00 23.22 -32.61
CA LEU A 342 -8.62 21.81 -32.38
C LEU A 342 -8.00 21.17 -33.63
N GLY A 343 -8.58 21.45 -34.85
CA GLY A 343 -8.04 20.94 -36.12
C GLY A 343 -6.62 21.40 -36.39
N GLN A 344 -6.30 22.67 -36.11
CA GLN A 344 -4.95 23.22 -36.28
C GLN A 344 -3.97 22.67 -35.26
N ALA A 345 -4.41 22.46 -34.01
CA ALA A 345 -3.59 21.82 -32.99
C ALA A 345 -3.21 20.39 -33.42
N ILE A 346 -4.18 19.59 -33.90
CA ILE A 346 -3.92 18.23 -34.40
C ILE A 346 -2.92 18.24 -35.54
N VAL A 347 -3.10 19.12 -36.55
CA VAL A 347 -2.18 19.24 -37.68
C VAL A 347 -0.77 19.60 -37.21
N LEU A 348 -0.64 20.50 -36.25
CA LEU A 348 0.66 20.85 -35.66
C LEU A 348 1.38 19.62 -35.05
N PHE A 349 0.67 18.79 -34.29
CA PHE A 349 1.25 17.55 -33.75
C PHE A 349 1.69 16.60 -34.86
N LEU A 350 0.82 16.34 -35.83
CA LEU A 350 1.13 15.44 -36.96
C LEU A 350 2.31 15.94 -37.83
N ASP A 351 2.41 17.25 -38.01
CA ASP A 351 3.54 17.87 -38.74
C ASP A 351 4.87 17.63 -37.98
N GLU A 352 4.89 17.80 -36.67
CA GLU A 352 6.10 17.57 -35.88
C GLU A 352 6.46 16.08 -35.86
N ASP A 353 5.48 15.20 -35.67
CA ASP A 353 5.69 13.74 -35.66
C ASP A 353 6.22 13.26 -37.02
N SER A 354 5.79 13.85 -38.11
CA SER A 354 6.24 13.50 -39.48
C SER A 354 7.74 13.71 -39.67
N ARG A 355 8.40 14.55 -38.86
CA ARG A 355 9.84 14.81 -38.94
C ARG A 355 10.69 13.72 -38.30
N ILE A 356 10.11 12.93 -37.39
CA ILE A 356 10.82 11.91 -36.63
C ILE A 356 11.43 10.83 -37.55
N PRO A 357 10.71 10.23 -38.51
CA PRO A 357 11.28 9.22 -39.40
C PRO A 357 12.48 9.72 -40.20
N ALA A 358 12.46 10.96 -40.62
CA ALA A 358 13.58 11.55 -41.36
C ALA A 358 14.81 11.73 -40.47
N ALA A 359 14.63 12.20 -39.25
CA ALA A 359 15.69 12.33 -38.25
C ALA A 359 16.33 10.97 -37.90
N ILE A 360 15.50 9.93 -37.69
CA ILE A 360 15.98 8.57 -37.42
C ILE A 360 16.76 8.03 -38.64
N LYS A 361 16.26 8.26 -39.85
CA LYS A 361 16.92 7.83 -41.11
C LYS A 361 18.30 8.46 -41.29
N ALA A 362 18.48 9.70 -40.85
CA ALA A 362 19.79 10.36 -40.89
C ALA A 362 20.84 9.64 -39.99
N GLU A 363 20.41 9.00 -38.91
CA GLU A 363 21.26 8.27 -38.00
C GLU A 363 21.42 6.76 -38.33
N LYS A 364 20.99 6.34 -39.52
CA LYS A 364 20.98 4.92 -39.98
C LYS A 364 22.31 4.20 -39.72
N ASN A 365 23.44 4.84 -39.96
CA ASN A 365 24.75 4.18 -39.78
C ASN A 365 25.09 3.92 -38.33
N LYS A 366 24.66 4.76 -37.40
CA LYS A 366 24.80 4.54 -35.96
C LYS A 366 23.88 3.41 -35.51
N LEU A 367 22.63 3.42 -35.94
CA LEU A 367 21.66 2.35 -35.66
C LEU A 367 22.16 1.00 -36.15
N LEU A 368 22.67 0.92 -37.38
CA LEU A 368 23.22 -0.32 -37.92
C LEU A 368 24.36 -0.86 -37.06
N ARG A 369 25.20 0.00 -36.56
CA ARG A 369 26.31 -0.37 -35.65
C ARG A 369 25.79 -0.94 -34.34
N VAL A 370 24.80 -0.28 -33.70
CA VAL A 370 24.18 -0.75 -32.46
C VAL A 370 23.50 -2.12 -32.65
N VAL A 371 22.72 -2.26 -33.74
CA VAL A 371 22.07 -3.54 -34.06
C VAL A 371 23.09 -4.69 -34.22
N ARG A 372 24.23 -4.43 -34.89
CA ARG A 372 25.29 -5.42 -34.99
C ARG A 372 25.84 -5.83 -33.62
N TRP A 373 26.12 -4.87 -32.75
CA TRP A 373 26.57 -5.18 -31.37
C TRP A 373 25.59 -6.05 -30.58
N VAL A 374 24.29 -5.74 -30.69
CA VAL A 374 23.24 -6.54 -30.02
C VAL A 374 23.20 -7.97 -30.59
N VAL A 375 23.23 -8.11 -31.94
CA VAL A 375 23.24 -9.42 -32.60
C VAL A 375 24.48 -10.24 -32.20
N ASP A 376 25.65 -9.61 -32.16
CA ASP A 376 26.88 -10.28 -31.76
C ASP A 376 26.85 -10.67 -30.27
N ALA A 377 26.30 -9.82 -29.40
CA ALA A 377 26.09 -10.14 -28.00
C ALA A 377 25.17 -11.36 -27.84
N PHE A 378 24.03 -11.40 -28.50
CA PHE A 378 23.10 -12.53 -28.44
C PHE A 378 23.69 -13.84 -28.96
N LYS A 379 24.46 -13.79 -30.05
CA LYS A 379 25.17 -14.98 -30.58
C LYS A 379 26.19 -15.57 -29.58
N ASN A 380 26.73 -14.72 -28.71
CA ASN A 380 27.71 -15.11 -27.70
C ASN A 380 27.08 -15.32 -26.31
N GLY A 381 25.76 -15.49 -26.20
CA GLY A 381 25.04 -15.71 -24.93
C GLY A 381 24.92 -14.48 -24.06
N GLY A 382 25.13 -13.28 -24.63
CA GLY A 382 24.95 -12.00 -23.94
C GLY A 382 23.50 -11.56 -23.85
N ARG A 383 23.28 -10.44 -23.17
CA ARG A 383 21.96 -9.89 -22.87
C ARG A 383 21.88 -8.43 -23.30
N LEU A 384 20.64 -7.94 -23.54
CA LEU A 384 20.33 -6.53 -23.80
C LEU A 384 19.63 -5.95 -22.58
N PHE A 385 20.10 -4.81 -22.11
CA PHE A 385 19.46 -4.04 -21.05
C PHE A 385 19.03 -2.67 -21.56
N TYR A 386 17.74 -2.38 -21.43
CA TYR A 386 17.22 -1.03 -21.56
C TYR A 386 17.30 -0.35 -20.19
N SER A 387 18.00 0.76 -20.07
CA SER A 387 18.04 1.57 -18.85
C SER A 387 17.51 2.96 -19.12
N GLY A 388 16.57 3.43 -18.31
CA GLY A 388 15.99 4.75 -18.49
C GLY A 388 15.11 5.22 -17.34
N ALA A 389 14.76 6.50 -17.36
CA ALA A 389 13.83 7.12 -16.42
C ALA A 389 12.54 7.53 -17.14
N GLY A 390 11.45 7.69 -16.38
CA GLY A 390 10.17 8.18 -16.88
C GLY A 390 9.65 7.41 -18.10
N THR A 391 9.24 8.10 -19.15
CA THR A 391 8.69 7.51 -20.38
C THR A 391 9.71 6.62 -21.10
N SER A 392 10.98 7.01 -21.17
CA SER A 392 12.04 6.22 -21.81
C SER A 392 12.23 4.87 -21.11
N GLY A 393 12.25 4.86 -19.77
CA GLY A 393 12.31 3.62 -19.00
C GLY A 393 11.08 2.73 -19.19
N ARG A 394 9.88 3.31 -19.29
CA ARG A 394 8.63 2.57 -19.57
C ARG A 394 8.65 1.90 -20.94
N LEU A 395 9.14 2.61 -21.97
CA LEU A 395 9.27 2.04 -23.32
C LEU A 395 10.26 0.88 -23.33
N GLY A 396 11.39 0.98 -22.64
CA GLY A 396 12.35 -0.11 -22.52
C GLY A 396 11.77 -1.33 -21.80
N VAL A 397 10.99 -1.14 -20.72
CA VAL A 397 10.30 -2.23 -20.02
C VAL A 397 9.23 -2.87 -20.91
N LEU A 398 8.46 -2.05 -21.66
CA LEU A 398 7.44 -2.53 -22.59
C LEU A 398 8.08 -3.41 -23.68
N ASP A 399 9.11 -2.93 -24.36
CA ASP A 399 9.81 -3.68 -25.41
C ASP A 399 10.39 -5.00 -24.87
N ALA A 400 11.04 -4.96 -23.70
CA ALA A 400 11.58 -6.16 -23.05
C ALA A 400 10.49 -7.19 -22.73
N SER A 401 9.31 -6.75 -22.31
CA SER A 401 8.19 -7.63 -21.98
C SER A 401 7.56 -8.31 -23.20
N GLU A 402 7.66 -7.69 -24.37
CA GLU A 402 7.13 -8.22 -25.63
C GLU A 402 8.09 -9.21 -26.33
N CYS A 403 9.36 -9.22 -25.95
CA CYS A 403 10.35 -10.13 -26.58
C CYS A 403 10.04 -11.62 -26.38
N PRO A 404 9.69 -12.10 -25.18
CA PRO A 404 9.37 -13.53 -24.98
C PRO A 404 8.13 -13.99 -25.78
N PRO A 405 6.97 -13.35 -25.74
CA PRO A 405 5.81 -13.81 -26.48
C PRO A 405 5.97 -13.69 -28.00
N THR A 406 6.68 -12.65 -28.49
CA THR A 406 6.81 -12.35 -29.92
C THR A 406 7.91 -13.20 -30.56
N PHE A 407 9.05 -13.34 -29.91
CA PHE A 407 10.24 -13.99 -30.49
C PHE A 407 10.62 -15.29 -29.80
N ARG A 408 9.88 -15.73 -28.77
CA ARG A 408 10.25 -16.87 -27.90
C ARG A 408 11.63 -16.70 -27.26
N ALA A 409 12.02 -15.44 -27.00
CA ALA A 409 13.27 -15.13 -26.34
C ALA A 409 13.19 -15.54 -24.86
N ASP A 410 14.35 -15.87 -24.28
CA ASP A 410 14.46 -16.06 -22.84
C ASP A 410 14.11 -14.73 -22.13
N PRO A 411 13.26 -14.75 -21.08
CA PRO A 411 12.93 -13.52 -20.33
C PRO A 411 14.13 -12.76 -19.79
N GLU A 412 15.25 -13.43 -19.57
CA GLU A 412 16.50 -12.81 -19.11
C GLU A 412 17.34 -12.23 -20.26
N GLN A 413 17.06 -12.56 -21.51
CA GLN A 413 17.84 -12.12 -22.67
C GLN A 413 17.67 -10.63 -22.97
N VAL A 414 16.45 -10.10 -22.78
CA VAL A 414 16.14 -8.65 -22.93
C VAL A 414 15.46 -8.18 -21.66
N GLN A 415 16.03 -7.20 -20.98
CA GLN A 415 15.53 -6.71 -19.72
C GLN A 415 15.40 -5.18 -19.69
N GLY A 416 14.38 -4.68 -19.02
CA GLY A 416 14.14 -3.27 -18.81
C GLY A 416 14.44 -2.83 -17.37
N ILE A 417 15.29 -1.83 -17.20
CA ILE A 417 15.61 -1.19 -15.93
C ILE A 417 15.05 0.23 -15.95
N ILE A 418 14.12 0.53 -15.04
CA ILE A 418 13.53 1.86 -14.92
C ILE A 418 13.93 2.51 -13.59
N ALA A 419 14.35 3.77 -13.65
CA ALA A 419 14.60 4.57 -12.45
C ALA A 419 13.34 4.64 -11.58
N GLY A 420 13.48 4.38 -10.27
CA GLY A 420 12.36 4.23 -9.35
C GLY A 420 11.75 2.82 -9.31
N GLY A 421 12.28 1.87 -10.11
CA GLY A 421 11.89 0.47 -10.09
C GLY A 421 10.46 0.22 -10.58
N PHE A 422 9.92 -0.96 -10.28
CA PHE A 422 8.58 -1.38 -10.74
C PHE A 422 7.45 -0.35 -10.50
N PRO A 423 7.40 0.40 -9.39
CA PRO A 423 6.38 1.45 -9.23
C PRO A 423 6.41 2.53 -10.29
N ALA A 424 7.59 2.82 -10.85
CA ALA A 424 7.77 3.85 -11.88
C ALA A 424 7.17 3.46 -13.25
N ILE A 425 6.82 2.19 -13.44
CA ILE A 425 6.13 1.73 -14.66
C ILE A 425 4.74 2.37 -14.75
N CYS A 426 4.01 2.43 -13.63
CA CYS A 426 2.62 2.88 -13.59
C CYS A 426 2.42 4.27 -12.95
N GLN A 427 3.43 4.83 -12.29
CA GLN A 427 3.33 6.09 -11.55
C GLN A 427 4.60 6.92 -11.72
N ALA A 428 4.51 8.24 -11.68
CA ALA A 428 5.69 9.10 -11.60
C ALA A 428 6.37 8.92 -10.22
N VAL A 429 7.68 8.71 -10.24
CA VAL A 429 8.54 8.66 -9.05
C VAL A 429 9.53 9.80 -9.16
N GLU A 430 9.20 10.93 -8.54
CA GLU A 430 10.01 12.14 -8.58
C GLU A 430 11.40 11.92 -7.97
N GLY A 431 12.43 12.47 -8.61
CA GLY A 431 13.82 12.40 -8.15
C GLY A 431 14.49 11.03 -8.29
N ALA A 432 13.86 10.06 -8.97
CA ALA A 432 14.45 8.75 -9.17
C ALA A 432 15.56 8.75 -10.24
N GLU A 433 15.48 9.65 -11.20
CA GLU A 433 16.41 9.79 -12.33
C GLU A 433 17.81 10.25 -11.92
N ASP A 434 17.92 11.03 -10.83
CA ASP A 434 19.19 11.59 -10.34
C ASP A 434 19.85 10.75 -9.24
N ASN A 435 19.32 9.54 -8.96
CA ASN A 435 19.85 8.65 -7.94
C ASN A 435 20.85 7.65 -8.51
N ALA A 436 22.12 8.06 -8.57
CA ALA A 436 23.21 7.22 -9.09
C ALA A 436 23.45 5.93 -8.29
N GLU A 437 23.24 5.94 -6.96
CA GLU A 437 23.37 4.74 -6.11
C GLU A 437 22.31 3.70 -6.43
N ALA A 438 21.04 4.13 -6.56
CA ALA A 438 19.96 3.25 -6.96
C ALA A 438 20.15 2.69 -8.38
N GLY A 439 20.72 3.48 -9.29
CA GLY A 439 21.10 3.04 -10.63
C GLY A 439 22.20 1.97 -10.59
N ALA A 440 23.22 2.18 -9.78
CA ALA A 440 24.31 1.20 -9.60
C ALA A 440 23.79 -0.11 -8.95
N GLU A 441 22.87 -0.02 -7.97
CA GLU A 441 22.27 -1.19 -7.33
C GLU A 441 21.37 -1.98 -8.31
N ALA A 442 20.65 -1.29 -9.18
CA ALA A 442 19.76 -1.92 -10.15
C ALA A 442 20.49 -2.76 -11.22
N VAL A 443 21.79 -2.54 -11.46
CA VAL A 443 22.62 -3.31 -12.39
C VAL A 443 23.58 -4.30 -11.71
N ARG A 444 23.51 -4.43 -10.39
CA ARG A 444 24.25 -5.48 -9.65
C ARG A 444 23.41 -6.75 -9.65
N PHE A 445 23.92 -7.75 -10.37
CA PHE A 445 23.32 -9.09 -10.47
C PHE A 445 24.06 -10.09 -9.62
#